data_9b66824d592d5053306f2ee15210ef35
#
_entry.id   9b66824d592d5053306f2ee15210ef35
#
_cell.length_a   1.000
_cell.length_b   1.000
_cell.length_c   1.000
_cell.angle_alpha   90.00
_cell.angle_beta   90.00
_cell.angle_gamma   90.00
#
_symmetry.space_group_name_H-M   'P 1'
#
loop_
_entity.id
_entity.type
_entity.pdbx_description
1 polymer ?
#
loop_
_entity_poly.entity_id
_entity_poly.type
_entity_poly.pdbx_seq_one_letter_code
_entity_poly.pdbx_strand_id
1 'polypeptide(L)'
;MRNLVIGLVVGVVVGVASSALIAQRAAESFPDAVTADPKHYTVAFENDVARFLRVKYGPGERSVMHRHLPGCVIFLTDQTFNFTIPDGTTEPASVPAGALGCSDGNVHLPENIAEEAEFIMVEFKDRTAFQK
;
A
#
# COMPACT_ATOMS: atom_id res chain seq x y z
N MET A 1 -17.51 10.32 -41.41
CA MET A 1 -16.20 10.02 -40.80
C MET A 1 -15.91 10.79 -39.51
N ARG A 2 -16.35 12.05 -39.38
CA ARG A 2 -16.10 12.85 -38.13
C ARG A 2 -16.73 12.27 -36.86
N ASN A 3 -17.88 11.62 -36.96
CA ASN A 3 -18.61 11.09 -35.78
C ASN A 3 -18.05 9.76 -35.24
N LEU A 4 -17.33 9.00 -36.07
CA LEU A 4 -16.76 7.72 -35.65
C LEU A 4 -15.53 7.89 -34.75
N VAL A 5 -14.72 8.95 -35.01
CA VAL A 5 -13.52 9.24 -34.21
C VAL A 5 -13.86 9.76 -32.81
N ILE A 6 -14.92 10.56 -32.68
CA ILE A 6 -15.38 11.11 -31.40
C ILE A 6 -15.94 9.99 -30.52
N GLY A 7 -16.68 9.05 -31.09
CA GLY A 7 -17.24 7.92 -30.35
C GLY A 7 -16.16 6.98 -29.78
N LEU A 8 -15.07 6.75 -30.53
CA LEU A 8 -13.98 5.88 -30.09
C LEU A 8 -13.18 6.51 -28.93
N VAL A 9 -12.91 7.80 -28.98
CA VAL A 9 -12.16 8.51 -27.92
C VAL A 9 -12.97 8.55 -26.61
N VAL A 10 -14.26 8.82 -26.67
CA VAL A 10 -15.16 8.83 -25.51
C VAL A 10 -15.26 7.43 -24.88
N GLY A 11 -15.35 6.39 -25.70
CA GLY A 11 -15.42 5.01 -25.23
C GLY A 11 -14.17 4.57 -24.46
N VAL A 12 -12.97 4.94 -24.93
CA VAL A 12 -11.69 4.63 -24.27
C VAL A 12 -11.56 5.34 -22.94
N VAL A 13 -11.90 6.64 -22.87
CA VAL A 13 -11.81 7.43 -21.62
C VAL A 13 -12.78 6.90 -20.56
N VAL A 14 -14.00 6.57 -20.92
CA VAL A 14 -14.98 5.99 -20.00
C VAL A 14 -14.54 4.61 -19.49
N GLY A 15 -13.97 3.77 -20.37
CA GLY A 15 -13.47 2.46 -20.00
C GLY A 15 -12.33 2.49 -18.97
N VAL A 16 -11.36 3.39 -19.14
CA VAL A 16 -10.24 3.55 -18.21
C VAL A 16 -10.70 4.09 -16.85
N ALA A 17 -11.58 5.10 -16.85
CA ALA A 17 -12.13 5.66 -15.61
C ALA A 17 -12.95 4.62 -14.82
N SER A 18 -13.73 3.79 -15.50
CA SER A 18 -14.53 2.73 -14.88
C SER A 18 -13.65 1.64 -14.25
N SER A 19 -12.58 1.24 -14.93
CA SER A 19 -11.63 0.23 -14.43
C SER A 19 -10.87 0.72 -13.20
N ALA A 20 -10.41 1.96 -13.18
CA ALA A 20 -9.73 2.58 -12.04
C ALA A 20 -10.66 2.67 -10.82
N LEU A 21 -11.92 3.06 -11.01
CA LEU A 21 -12.91 3.15 -9.94
C LEU A 21 -13.24 1.77 -9.33
N ILE A 22 -13.34 0.73 -10.15
CA ILE A 22 -13.57 -0.64 -9.68
C ILE A 22 -12.38 -1.13 -8.86
N ALA A 23 -11.16 -0.93 -9.33
CA ALA A 23 -9.94 -1.32 -8.61
C ALA A 23 -9.81 -0.58 -7.27
N GLN A 24 -10.13 0.71 -7.21
CA GLN A 24 -10.12 1.50 -5.99
C GLN A 24 -11.15 1.00 -4.98
N ARG A 25 -12.39 0.72 -5.41
CA ARG A 25 -13.44 0.15 -4.55
C ARG A 25 -13.08 -1.24 -4.03
N ALA A 26 -12.47 -2.07 -4.86
CA ALA A 26 -11.97 -3.38 -4.43
C ALA A 26 -10.88 -3.26 -3.36
N ALA A 27 -9.95 -2.32 -3.50
CA ALA A 27 -8.93 -2.06 -2.49
C ALA A 27 -9.53 -1.54 -1.16
N GLU A 28 -10.56 -0.70 -1.21
CA GLU A 28 -11.27 -0.17 -0.04
C GLU A 28 -12.03 -1.25 0.76
N SER A 29 -12.30 -2.42 0.16
CA SER A 29 -12.95 -3.54 0.84
C SER A 29 -12.05 -4.25 1.87
N PHE A 30 -10.73 -4.07 1.80
CA PHE A 30 -9.80 -4.64 2.76
C PHE A 30 -9.65 -3.75 3.99
N PRO A 31 -9.50 -4.35 5.19
CA PRO A 31 -9.30 -3.58 6.40
C PRO A 31 -7.99 -2.81 6.36
N ASP A 32 -7.96 -1.68 7.04
CA ASP A 32 -6.77 -0.88 7.28
C ASP A 32 -5.75 -1.66 8.13
N ALA A 33 -4.46 -1.47 7.88
CA ALA A 33 -3.38 -2.20 8.53
C ALA A 33 -3.42 -2.13 10.06
N VAL A 34 -3.68 -0.96 10.64
CA VAL A 34 -3.75 -0.79 12.11
C VAL A 34 -4.95 -1.54 12.71
N THR A 35 -6.07 -1.59 12.00
CA THR A 35 -7.26 -2.33 12.43
C THR A 35 -7.06 -3.83 12.25
N ALA A 36 -6.47 -4.25 11.13
CA ALA A 36 -6.28 -5.66 10.80
C ALA A 36 -5.20 -6.34 11.63
N ASP A 37 -4.12 -5.60 11.92
CA ASP A 37 -2.92 -6.15 12.55
C ASP A 37 -2.27 -5.15 13.53
N PRO A 38 -2.93 -4.86 14.65
CA PRO A 38 -2.41 -3.93 15.66
C PRO A 38 -1.13 -4.44 16.36
N LYS A 39 -0.79 -5.72 16.20
CA LYS A 39 0.45 -6.31 16.71
C LYS A 39 1.67 -5.71 16.00
N HIS A 40 1.62 -5.61 14.69
CA HIS A 40 2.75 -5.16 13.89
C HIS A 40 2.69 -3.65 13.58
N TYR A 41 1.50 -3.06 13.49
CA TYR A 41 1.28 -1.66 13.08
C TYR A 41 0.81 -0.80 14.25
N THR A 42 1.70 0.03 14.80
CA THR A 42 1.39 0.91 15.93
C THR A 42 1.38 2.38 15.46
N VAL A 43 0.30 3.10 15.79
CA VAL A 43 0.23 4.54 15.51
C VAL A 43 1.16 5.28 16.46
N ALA A 44 2.21 5.91 15.92
CA ALA A 44 3.15 6.75 16.66
C ALA A 44 2.70 8.21 16.73
N PHE A 45 2.05 8.70 15.67
CA PHE A 45 1.45 10.03 15.58
C PHE A 45 0.34 10.03 14.54
N GLU A 46 -0.69 10.82 14.74
CA GLU A 46 -1.80 10.98 13.80
C GLU A 46 -2.45 12.34 13.93
N ASN A 47 -2.80 12.95 12.80
CA ASN A 47 -3.64 14.15 12.69
C ASN A 47 -4.59 14.05 11.49
N ASP A 48 -5.24 15.15 11.10
CA ASP A 48 -6.19 15.15 9.97
C ASP A 48 -5.53 14.93 8.61
N VAL A 49 -4.21 15.15 8.49
CA VAL A 49 -3.47 15.09 7.22
C VAL A 49 -2.72 13.77 7.05
N ALA A 50 -2.07 13.30 8.10
CA ALA A 50 -1.16 12.15 8.02
C ALA A 50 -1.20 11.27 9.27
N ARG A 51 -0.77 10.02 9.08
CA ARG A 51 -0.57 9.03 10.13
C ARG A 51 0.85 8.46 10.03
N PHE A 52 1.55 8.44 11.14
CA PHE A 52 2.88 7.85 11.27
C PHE A 52 2.75 6.52 12.00
N LEU A 53 3.16 5.45 11.35
CA LEU A 53 3.16 4.11 11.92
C LEU A 53 4.58 3.65 12.22
N ARG A 54 4.79 3.10 13.40
CA ARG A 54 5.95 2.27 13.68
C ARG A 54 5.56 0.83 13.42
N VAL A 55 6.33 0.16 12.58
CA VAL A 55 6.04 -1.20 12.16
C VAL A 55 7.19 -2.11 12.57
N LYS A 56 6.85 -3.25 13.20
CA LYS A 56 7.82 -4.24 13.67
C LYS A 56 7.35 -5.64 13.38
N TYR A 57 8.26 -6.46 12.86
CA TYR A 57 8.07 -7.90 12.66
C TYR A 57 9.24 -8.66 13.23
N GLY A 58 8.97 -9.70 14.01
CA GLY A 58 9.96 -10.70 14.37
C GLY A 58 10.28 -11.65 13.21
N PRO A 59 11.32 -12.48 13.34
CA PRO A 59 11.67 -13.49 12.35
C PRO A 59 10.50 -14.45 12.09
N GLY A 60 10.15 -14.66 10.81
CA GLY A 60 9.07 -15.57 10.39
C GLY A 60 7.65 -15.07 10.69
N GLU A 61 7.48 -13.86 11.22
CA GLU A 61 6.14 -13.35 11.51
C GLU A 61 5.41 -12.94 10.22
N ARG A 62 4.12 -13.25 10.21
CA ARG A 62 3.21 -13.02 9.10
C ARG A 62 2.02 -12.19 9.55
N SER A 63 1.62 -11.23 8.73
CA SER A 63 0.44 -10.42 8.92
C SER A 63 -0.81 -11.08 8.33
N VAL A 64 -1.88 -10.31 8.20
CA VAL A 64 -3.09 -10.64 7.45
C VAL A 64 -3.21 -9.71 6.24
N MET A 65 -4.08 -10.05 5.29
CA MET A 65 -4.33 -9.17 4.14
C MET A 65 -4.94 -7.85 4.61
N HIS A 66 -4.29 -6.73 4.28
CA HIS A 66 -4.72 -5.40 4.67
C HIS A 66 -4.35 -4.36 3.60
N ARG A 67 -4.92 -3.17 3.73
CA ARG A 67 -4.63 -2.05 2.85
C ARG A 67 -3.81 -0.96 3.53
N HIS A 68 -3.04 -0.24 2.73
CA HIS A 68 -2.36 0.99 3.09
C HIS A 68 -2.88 2.17 2.29
N LEU A 69 -2.87 3.35 2.91
CA LEU A 69 -3.07 4.63 2.24
C LEU A 69 -1.83 5.01 1.39
N PRO A 70 -1.97 5.97 0.46
CA PRO A 70 -0.81 6.57 -0.18
C PRO A 70 0.19 7.08 0.86
N GLY A 71 1.48 6.83 0.65
CA GLY A 71 2.47 7.20 1.65
C GLY A 71 3.89 6.82 1.31
N CYS A 72 4.77 7.04 2.27
CA CYS A 72 6.19 6.70 2.17
C CYS A 72 6.62 5.84 3.35
N VAL A 73 7.64 5.02 3.14
CA VAL A 73 8.25 4.17 4.15
C VAL A 73 9.75 4.44 4.24
N ILE A 74 10.28 4.49 5.46
CA ILE A 74 11.71 4.59 5.76
C ILE A 74 12.09 3.31 6.50
N PHE A 75 13.00 2.52 5.91
CA PHE A 75 13.45 1.25 6.45
C PHE A 75 14.57 1.45 7.49
N LEU A 76 14.36 1.00 8.72
CA LEU A 76 15.33 1.15 9.81
C LEU A 76 16.29 -0.03 9.94
N THR A 77 15.90 -1.19 9.42
CA THR A 77 16.71 -2.41 9.39
C THR A 77 16.81 -2.95 7.97
N ASP A 78 17.81 -3.77 7.69
CA ASP A 78 17.78 -4.65 6.52
C ASP A 78 16.63 -5.63 6.66
N GLN A 79 15.86 -5.84 5.62
CA GLN A 79 14.70 -6.72 5.69
C GLN A 79 14.40 -7.43 4.38
N THR A 80 13.80 -8.60 4.49
CA THR A 80 13.29 -9.38 3.36
C THR A 80 11.90 -9.89 3.70
N PHE A 81 10.94 -9.55 2.86
CA PHE A 81 9.55 -9.97 2.98
C PHE A 81 9.09 -10.74 1.76
N ASN A 82 8.17 -11.68 1.97
CA ASN A 82 7.25 -12.13 0.94
C ASN A 82 5.98 -11.30 1.03
N PHE A 83 5.54 -10.74 -0.09
CA PHE A 83 4.28 -10.01 -0.20
C PHE A 83 3.29 -10.80 -1.04
N THR A 84 2.18 -11.22 -0.44
CA THR A 84 1.07 -11.84 -1.17
C THR A 84 0.03 -10.76 -1.47
N ILE A 85 -0.35 -10.62 -2.74
CA ILE A 85 -1.41 -9.70 -3.19
C ILE A 85 -2.77 -10.40 -3.28
N PRO A 86 -3.90 -9.68 -3.45
CA PRO A 86 -5.24 -10.25 -3.41
C PRO A 86 -5.54 -11.38 -4.41
N ASP A 87 -4.83 -11.46 -5.53
CA ASP A 87 -4.97 -12.54 -6.52
C ASP A 87 -4.26 -13.85 -6.11
N GLY A 88 -3.55 -13.84 -4.96
CA GLY A 88 -2.78 -14.97 -4.45
C GLY A 88 -1.32 -15.02 -4.92
N THR A 89 -0.90 -14.12 -5.79
CA THR A 89 0.51 -14.02 -6.20
C THR A 89 1.38 -13.56 -5.04
N THR A 90 2.53 -14.20 -4.85
CA THR A 90 3.52 -13.86 -3.82
C THR A 90 4.84 -13.50 -4.45
N GLU A 91 5.41 -12.36 -4.06
CA GLU A 91 6.69 -11.86 -4.54
C GLU A 91 7.62 -11.51 -3.37
N PRO A 92 8.91 -11.91 -3.42
CA PRO A 92 9.90 -11.51 -2.42
C PRO A 92 10.40 -10.08 -2.71
N ALA A 93 10.70 -9.35 -1.64
CA ALA A 93 11.35 -8.05 -1.73
C ALA A 93 12.38 -7.90 -0.61
N SER A 94 13.61 -7.54 -0.96
CA SER A 94 14.68 -7.23 -0.02
C SER A 94 15.03 -5.75 -0.10
N VAL A 95 15.12 -5.10 1.06
CA VAL A 95 15.38 -3.66 1.16
C VAL A 95 16.41 -3.41 2.26
N PRO A 96 17.46 -2.62 1.99
CA PRO A 96 18.46 -2.28 3.00
C PRO A 96 17.98 -1.20 3.96
N ALA A 97 18.53 -1.17 5.16
CA ALA A 97 18.36 -0.09 6.12
C ALA A 97 18.72 1.26 5.50
N GLY A 98 17.95 2.30 5.82
CA GLY A 98 18.10 3.65 5.28
C GLY A 98 17.45 3.88 3.91
N ALA A 99 16.94 2.84 3.25
CA ALA A 99 16.18 3.01 2.02
C ALA A 99 14.84 3.72 2.30
N LEU A 100 14.34 4.42 1.28
CA LEU A 100 13.06 5.10 1.30
C LEU A 100 12.25 4.69 0.06
N GLY A 101 10.97 4.41 0.24
CA GLY A 101 10.04 4.11 -0.84
C GLY A 101 8.71 4.83 -0.64
N CYS A 102 8.05 5.20 -1.74
CA CYS A 102 6.71 5.80 -1.71
C CYS A 102 5.79 5.07 -2.68
N SER A 103 4.49 5.02 -2.36
CA SER A 103 3.47 4.38 -3.20
C SER A 103 2.12 5.09 -3.08
N ASP A 104 1.25 4.89 -4.07
CA ASP A 104 -0.14 5.37 -4.06
C ASP A 104 -1.08 4.55 -3.14
N GLY A 105 -0.51 3.75 -2.26
CA GLY A 105 -1.21 2.76 -1.45
C GLY A 105 -1.24 1.39 -2.13
N ASN A 106 -1.47 0.37 -1.33
CA ASN A 106 -1.52 -1.01 -1.80
C ASN A 106 -2.38 -1.89 -0.90
N VAL A 107 -2.64 -3.10 -1.37
CA VAL A 107 -3.25 -4.18 -0.58
C VAL A 107 -2.31 -5.37 -0.64
N HIS A 108 -1.91 -5.86 0.52
CA HIS A 108 -1.02 -7.02 0.59
C HIS A 108 -1.11 -7.76 1.94
N LEU A 109 -0.49 -8.92 1.95
CA LEU A 109 -0.21 -9.70 3.15
C LEU A 109 1.32 -9.89 3.23
N PRO A 110 2.01 -9.20 4.16
CA PRO A 110 3.45 -9.34 4.35
C PRO A 110 3.79 -10.50 5.28
N GLU A 111 4.90 -11.18 4.96
CA GLU A 111 5.54 -12.19 5.78
C GLU A 111 7.04 -11.90 5.86
N ASN A 112 7.55 -11.64 7.06
CA ASN A 112 8.99 -11.43 7.26
C ASN A 112 9.72 -12.78 7.18
N ILE A 113 10.59 -12.93 6.20
CA ILE A 113 11.36 -14.18 5.97
C ILE A 113 12.83 -14.05 6.36
N ALA A 114 13.21 -12.99 7.04
CA ALA A 114 14.55 -12.72 7.53
C ALA A 114 14.55 -12.48 9.05
N GLU A 115 15.52 -11.71 9.52
CA GLU A 115 15.66 -11.29 10.90
C GLU A 115 14.57 -10.28 11.32
N GLU A 116 14.71 -9.68 12.50
CA GLU A 116 13.78 -8.64 12.97
C GLU A 116 13.75 -7.46 11.98
N ALA A 117 12.54 -7.04 11.61
CA ALA A 117 12.32 -5.93 10.70
C ALA A 117 11.64 -4.77 11.43
N GLU A 118 12.17 -3.56 11.23
CA GLU A 118 11.58 -2.32 11.75
C GLU A 118 11.60 -1.23 10.69
N PHE A 119 10.48 -0.50 10.54
CA PHE A 119 10.36 0.62 9.62
C PHE A 119 9.30 1.61 10.07
N ILE A 120 9.39 2.83 9.55
CA ILE A 120 8.41 3.90 9.76
C ILE A 120 7.64 4.11 8.46
N MET A 121 6.32 4.07 8.54
CA MET A 121 5.43 4.46 7.45
C MET A 121 4.80 5.81 7.74
N VAL A 122 4.72 6.66 6.73
CA VAL A 122 3.94 7.89 6.74
C VAL A 122 2.83 7.73 5.73
N GLU A 123 1.60 7.64 6.18
CA GLU A 123 0.41 7.51 5.34
C GLU A 123 -0.32 8.85 5.26
N PHE A 124 -0.69 9.29 4.06
CA PHE A 124 -1.45 10.52 3.82
C PHE A 124 -2.94 10.22 3.71
N LYS A 125 -3.74 10.88 4.56
CA LYS A 125 -5.20 10.72 4.58
C LYS A 125 -5.88 11.38 3.39
N ASP A 126 -5.27 12.43 2.84
CA ASP A 126 -5.70 13.10 1.63
C ASP A 126 -4.79 12.71 0.46
N ARG A 127 -5.33 11.98 -0.52
CA ARG A 127 -4.60 11.58 -1.73
C ARG A 127 -4.09 12.77 -2.55
N THR A 128 -4.76 13.91 -2.51
CA THR A 128 -4.35 15.11 -3.25
C THR A 128 -3.08 15.72 -2.69
N ALA A 129 -2.80 15.56 -1.41
CA ALA A 129 -1.55 16.00 -0.79
C ALA A 129 -0.34 15.18 -1.23
N PHE A 130 -0.53 13.93 -1.64
CA PHE A 130 0.54 13.04 -2.09
C PHE A 130 0.97 13.28 -3.54
N GLN A 131 0.09 13.82 -4.37
CA GLN A 131 0.30 13.98 -5.83
C GLN A 131 0.90 15.33 -6.25
N LYS A 132 1.37 16.18 -5.32
CA LYS A 132 1.95 17.50 -5.61
C LYS A 132 3.46 17.47 -5.73
#